data_4433fc6a4b3612fca78595f04cda8d64
#
_entry.id   4433fc6a4b3612fca78595f04cda8d64
#
_cell.length_a   1.000
_cell.length_b   1.000
_cell.length_c   1.000
_cell.angle_alpha   90.00
_cell.angle_beta   90.00
_cell.angle_gamma   90.00
#
_symmetry.space_group_name_H-M   'P 1'
#
loop_
_entity.id
_entity.type
_entity.pdbx_description
1 polymer ?
#
loop_
_entity_poly.entity_id
_entity_poly.type
_entity_poly.pdbx_seq_one_letter_code
_entity_poly.pdbx_strand_id
1 'polypeptide(L)'
;MKYFLSIIFCLCFAFQAQSQSKAYTEKKEAKLAVKSPFEKIWDDELPAEVVYKDEEIIAFVPLRRQTPVHYLIVPKKRITTINELEDEDALLVGKMFLVARDLAKKYGIADTGYRLAINTNEDSGQSVFHLHLHLLGGMKTGPMVDQTYTDPNPRKGEEKH
;
A
#
# COMPACT_ATOMS: atom_id res chain seq x y z
N MET A 1 -51.79 -11.75 39.33
CA MET A 1 -50.76 -10.80 38.91
C MET A 1 -49.51 -11.59 38.57
N LYS A 2 -49.25 -11.82 37.27
CA LYS A 2 -48.10 -12.57 36.78
C LYS A 2 -47.15 -11.55 36.15
N TYR A 3 -45.98 -11.35 36.75
CA TYR A 3 -44.92 -10.49 36.20
C TYR A 3 -44.14 -11.30 35.15
N PHE A 4 -44.27 -10.88 33.88
CA PHE A 4 -43.42 -11.38 32.78
C PHE A 4 -42.10 -10.62 32.81
N LEU A 5 -41.04 -11.29 33.20
CA LEU A 5 -39.68 -10.75 33.13
C LEU A 5 -39.18 -10.91 31.69
N SER A 6 -39.20 -9.85 30.88
CA SER A 6 -38.55 -9.81 29.57
C SER A 6 -37.05 -9.69 29.77
N ILE A 7 -36.31 -10.80 29.56
CA ILE A 7 -34.85 -10.77 29.44
C ILE A 7 -34.49 -10.28 28.05
N ILE A 8 -34.08 -9.02 27.96
CA ILE A 8 -33.48 -8.47 26.73
C ILE A 8 -32.05 -9.04 26.65
N PHE A 9 -31.88 -10.01 25.77
CA PHE A 9 -30.56 -10.56 25.42
C PHE A 9 -29.86 -9.56 24.48
N CYS A 10 -29.07 -8.65 25.04
CA CYS A 10 -28.26 -7.73 24.29
C CYS A 10 -27.08 -8.52 23.68
N LEU A 11 -27.23 -8.97 22.43
CA LEU A 11 -26.15 -9.53 21.63
C LEU A 11 -25.17 -8.41 21.30
N CYS A 12 -24.18 -8.18 22.17
CA CYS A 12 -22.99 -7.42 21.82
C CYS A 12 -22.21 -8.24 20.79
N PHE A 13 -22.37 -7.93 19.52
CA PHE A 13 -21.40 -8.31 18.50
C PHE A 13 -20.10 -7.60 18.81
N ALA A 14 -19.22 -8.28 19.53
CA ALA A 14 -17.84 -7.86 19.63
C ALA A 14 -17.24 -7.98 18.24
N PHE A 15 -17.07 -6.83 17.56
CA PHE A 15 -16.26 -6.74 16.36
C PHE A 15 -14.84 -7.09 16.81
N GLN A 16 -14.41 -8.34 16.65
CA GLN A 16 -13.01 -8.72 16.86
C GLN A 16 -12.21 -8.04 15.77
N ALA A 17 -11.62 -6.90 16.08
CA ALA A 17 -10.61 -6.30 15.23
C ALA A 17 -9.50 -7.35 15.06
N GLN A 18 -9.36 -7.85 13.83
CA GLN A 18 -8.33 -8.81 13.48
C GLN A 18 -6.98 -8.10 13.60
N SER A 19 -6.21 -8.43 14.63
CA SER A 19 -4.87 -7.88 14.82
C SER A 19 -3.88 -8.55 13.88
N GLN A 20 -2.79 -7.85 13.56
CA GLN A 20 -1.67 -8.44 12.82
C GLN A 20 -1.14 -9.69 13.53
N SER A 21 -0.65 -10.67 12.76
CA SER A 21 -0.08 -11.89 13.35
C SER A 21 1.17 -11.56 14.16
N LYS A 22 1.43 -12.37 15.20
CA LYS A 22 2.64 -12.21 16.04
C LYS A 22 3.92 -12.29 15.19
N ALA A 23 3.97 -13.24 14.26
CA ALA A 23 5.10 -13.40 13.36
C ALA A 23 5.35 -12.18 12.47
N TYR A 24 4.28 -11.53 11.98
CA TYR A 24 4.40 -10.31 11.20
C TYR A 24 4.89 -9.14 12.06
N THR A 25 4.38 -9.00 13.28
CA THR A 25 4.78 -7.95 14.23
C THR A 25 6.26 -8.06 14.57
N GLU A 26 6.74 -9.26 14.95
CA GLU A 26 8.16 -9.52 15.23
C GLU A 26 9.06 -9.20 14.03
N LYS A 27 8.64 -9.59 12.82
CA LYS A 27 9.34 -9.28 11.58
C LYS A 27 9.37 -7.76 11.29
N LYS A 28 8.27 -7.06 11.56
CA LYS A 28 8.17 -5.60 11.41
C LYS A 28 9.14 -4.91 12.36
N GLU A 29 9.13 -5.26 13.65
CA GLU A 29 10.01 -4.70 14.67
C GLU A 29 11.49 -4.92 14.32
N ALA A 30 11.88 -6.14 13.95
CA ALA A 30 13.25 -6.43 13.53
C ALA A 30 13.72 -5.59 12.34
N LYS A 31 12.83 -5.35 11.37
CA LYS A 31 13.15 -4.51 10.19
C LYS A 31 13.16 -3.02 10.51
N LEU A 32 12.36 -2.58 11.48
CA LEU A 32 12.35 -1.18 11.91
C LEU A 32 13.60 -0.81 12.72
N ALA A 33 14.25 -1.78 13.37
CA ALA A 33 15.48 -1.59 14.14
C ALA A 33 16.71 -1.26 13.28
N VAL A 34 16.63 -1.41 11.95
CA VAL A 34 17.73 -1.17 11.01
C VAL A 34 17.28 -0.26 9.86
N LYS A 35 18.24 0.30 9.13
CA LYS A 35 17.94 1.03 7.88
C LYS A 35 17.13 0.15 6.92
N SER A 36 16.07 0.70 6.37
CA SER A 36 15.33 0.04 5.28
C SER A 36 16.20 -0.11 4.03
N PRO A 37 15.92 -1.06 3.14
CA PRO A 37 16.59 -1.14 1.85
C PRO A 37 16.51 0.17 1.05
N PHE A 38 15.42 0.94 1.22
CA PHE A 38 15.21 2.19 0.49
C PHE A 38 16.07 3.33 1.04
N GLU A 39 16.28 3.41 2.36
CA GLU A 39 17.26 4.32 2.96
C GLU A 39 18.67 4.01 2.47
N LYS A 40 19.02 2.72 2.36
CA LYS A 40 20.31 2.29 1.82
C LYS A 40 20.50 2.67 0.34
N ILE A 41 19.44 2.58 -0.47
CA ILE A 41 19.45 3.05 -1.87
C ILE A 41 19.59 4.57 -1.91
N TRP A 42 18.88 5.27 -1.02
CA TRP A 42 18.97 6.72 -0.92
C TRP A 42 20.39 7.21 -0.62
N ASP A 43 21.07 6.50 0.28
CA ASP A 43 22.45 6.79 0.77
C ASP A 43 23.54 6.15 -0.10
N ASP A 44 23.19 5.61 -1.28
CA ASP A 44 24.09 4.91 -2.21
C ASP A 44 24.83 3.69 -1.60
N GLU A 45 24.29 3.12 -0.51
CA GLU A 45 24.80 1.90 0.14
C GLU A 45 24.33 0.62 -0.58
N LEU A 46 23.23 0.69 -1.36
CA LEU A 46 22.73 -0.38 -2.22
C LEU A 46 22.53 0.12 -3.64
N PRO A 47 22.97 -0.62 -4.67
CA PRO A 47 22.77 -0.25 -6.05
C PRO A 47 21.30 -0.35 -6.44
N ALA A 48 20.80 0.62 -7.23
CA ALA A 48 19.49 0.61 -7.84
C ALA A 48 19.49 1.38 -9.17
N GLU A 49 18.63 0.98 -10.09
CA GLU A 49 18.36 1.75 -11.31
C GLU A 49 17.41 2.92 -10.96
N VAL A 50 17.99 4.07 -10.63
CA VAL A 50 17.23 5.27 -10.24
C VAL A 50 16.73 5.97 -11.50
N VAL A 51 15.41 6.24 -11.56
CA VAL A 51 14.74 6.91 -12.69
C VAL A 51 14.32 8.35 -12.38
N TYR A 52 14.26 8.69 -11.09
CA TYR A 52 13.99 10.02 -10.56
C TYR A 52 14.60 10.18 -9.15
N LYS A 53 15.14 11.34 -8.83
CA LYS A 53 15.59 11.71 -7.48
C LYS A 53 15.55 13.22 -7.32
N ASP A 54 14.96 13.70 -6.25
CA ASP A 54 15.06 15.08 -5.78
C ASP A 54 15.44 15.11 -4.28
N GLU A 55 15.17 16.18 -3.57
CA GLU A 55 15.54 16.31 -2.14
C GLU A 55 14.66 15.46 -1.21
N GLU A 56 13.43 15.11 -1.65
CA GLU A 56 12.41 14.46 -0.81
C GLU A 56 11.98 13.09 -1.32
N ILE A 57 12.12 12.82 -2.64
CA ILE A 57 11.58 11.62 -3.30
C ILE A 57 12.65 10.98 -4.19
N ILE A 58 12.73 9.66 -4.12
CA ILE A 58 13.48 8.84 -5.07
C ILE A 58 12.51 7.86 -5.77
N ALA A 59 12.71 7.62 -7.06
CA ALA A 59 12.03 6.54 -7.75
C ALA A 59 13.03 5.65 -8.47
N PHE A 60 12.86 4.34 -8.35
CA PHE A 60 13.77 3.35 -8.91
C PHE A 60 13.05 2.07 -9.34
N VAL A 61 13.73 1.28 -10.13
CA VAL A 61 13.26 -0.03 -10.60
C VAL A 61 13.41 -1.06 -9.47
N PRO A 62 12.34 -1.79 -9.08
CA PRO A 62 12.45 -2.84 -8.07
C PRO A 62 13.20 -4.06 -8.62
N LEU A 63 13.81 -4.85 -7.73
CA LEU A 63 14.51 -6.09 -8.07
C LEU A 63 13.61 -7.10 -8.80
N ARG A 64 12.31 -7.10 -8.50
CA ARG A 64 11.31 -7.99 -9.14
C ARG A 64 10.23 -7.13 -9.77
N ARG A 65 10.34 -6.92 -11.07
CA ARG A 65 9.30 -6.24 -11.85
C ARG A 65 8.08 -7.15 -11.99
N GLN A 66 6.89 -6.59 -11.81
CA GLN A 66 5.61 -7.27 -12.04
C GLN A 66 4.99 -6.89 -13.39
N THR A 67 5.42 -5.76 -13.96
CA THR A 67 4.97 -5.24 -15.25
C THR A 67 6.17 -4.65 -16.00
N PRO A 68 6.10 -4.46 -17.33
CA PRO A 68 7.19 -3.85 -18.12
C PRO A 68 7.64 -2.50 -17.58
N VAL A 69 6.70 -1.66 -17.14
CA VAL A 69 6.96 -0.42 -16.40
C VAL A 69 6.56 -0.65 -14.96
N HIS A 70 7.55 -0.81 -14.07
CA HIS A 70 7.34 -0.94 -12.64
C HIS A 70 8.38 -0.11 -11.90
N TYR A 71 7.92 0.93 -11.22
CA TYR A 71 8.75 1.79 -10.39
C TYR A 71 8.21 1.87 -8.97
N LEU A 72 9.13 1.97 -8.00
CA LEU A 72 8.82 2.31 -6.62
C LEU A 72 9.15 3.78 -6.42
N ILE A 73 8.20 4.54 -5.93
CA ILE A 73 8.32 5.96 -5.62
C ILE A 73 8.32 6.07 -4.10
N VAL A 74 9.42 6.51 -3.52
CA VAL A 74 9.73 6.40 -2.10
C VAL A 74 10.12 7.76 -1.54
N PRO A 75 9.51 8.23 -0.43
CA PRO A 75 9.93 9.44 0.22
C PRO A 75 11.23 9.23 1.00
N LYS A 76 12.05 10.28 1.15
CA LYS A 76 13.24 10.25 2.00
C LYS A 76 12.88 10.05 3.47
N LYS A 77 11.82 10.75 3.93
CA LYS A 77 11.26 10.56 5.27
C LYS A 77 10.77 9.12 5.39
N ARG A 78 11.30 8.36 6.37
CA ARG A 78 10.83 7.01 6.63
C ARG A 78 9.49 7.05 7.33
N ILE A 79 8.42 6.84 6.58
CA ILE A 79 7.06 6.62 7.05
C ILE A 79 6.79 5.12 6.91
N THR A 80 6.38 4.44 7.96
CA THR A 80 6.29 2.97 7.95
C THR A 80 5.16 2.48 7.04
N THR A 81 3.97 3.05 7.21
CA THR A 81 2.75 2.71 6.45
C THR A 81 1.89 3.97 6.27
N ILE A 82 0.81 3.86 5.50
CA ILE A 82 -0.19 4.95 5.41
C ILE A 82 -0.79 5.28 6.78
N ASN A 83 -0.88 4.30 7.69
CA ASN A 83 -1.50 4.51 9.00
C ASN A 83 -0.67 5.41 9.94
N GLU A 84 0.62 5.60 9.65
CA GLU A 84 1.51 6.49 10.38
C GLU A 84 1.76 7.83 9.66
N LEU A 85 0.93 8.17 8.66
CA LEU A 85 0.94 9.51 8.07
C LEU A 85 0.40 10.53 9.05
N GLU A 86 1.05 11.68 9.09
CA GLU A 86 0.62 12.88 9.80
C GLU A 86 0.07 13.89 8.78
N ASP A 87 -0.73 14.87 9.24
CA ASP A 87 -1.33 15.88 8.35
C ASP A 87 -0.26 16.68 7.59
N GLU A 88 0.91 16.88 8.18
CA GLU A 88 2.07 17.54 7.58
C GLU A 88 2.66 16.79 6.40
N ASP A 89 2.42 15.47 6.32
CA ASP A 89 2.89 14.62 5.21
C ASP A 89 2.04 14.76 3.94
N ALA A 90 0.92 15.46 3.99
CA ALA A 90 -0.02 15.57 2.86
C ALA A 90 0.64 16.09 1.58
N LEU A 91 1.50 17.09 1.67
CA LEU A 91 2.22 17.63 0.52
C LEU A 91 3.24 16.62 -0.04
N LEU A 92 3.96 15.92 0.82
CA LEU A 92 4.93 14.89 0.43
C LEU A 92 4.23 13.75 -0.31
N VAL A 93 3.11 13.26 0.22
CA VAL A 93 2.29 12.23 -0.44
C VAL A 93 1.75 12.74 -1.77
N GLY A 94 1.23 13.96 -1.83
CA GLY A 94 0.80 14.58 -3.07
C GLY A 94 1.90 14.64 -4.13
N LYS A 95 3.14 14.99 -3.74
CA LYS A 95 4.31 14.97 -4.63
C LYS A 95 4.62 13.58 -5.17
N MET A 96 4.49 12.52 -4.35
CA MET A 96 4.69 11.14 -4.82
C MET A 96 3.77 10.81 -5.99
N PHE A 97 2.49 11.23 -5.94
CA PHE A 97 1.54 11.04 -7.04
C PHE A 97 1.89 11.88 -8.27
N LEU A 98 2.39 13.10 -8.09
CA LEU A 98 2.85 13.93 -9.21
C LEU A 98 4.07 13.32 -9.90
N VAL A 99 5.03 12.79 -9.14
CA VAL A 99 6.17 12.03 -9.67
C VAL A 99 5.70 10.80 -10.45
N ALA A 100 4.71 10.05 -9.91
CA ALA A 100 4.12 8.91 -10.62
C ALA A 100 3.51 9.30 -11.96
N ARG A 101 2.73 10.39 -12.00
CA ARG A 101 2.14 10.95 -13.21
C ARG A 101 3.22 11.31 -14.25
N ASP A 102 4.28 11.96 -13.82
CA ASP A 102 5.33 12.44 -14.74
C ASP A 102 6.18 11.28 -15.26
N LEU A 103 6.44 10.27 -14.43
CA LEU A 103 7.06 9.02 -14.86
C LEU A 103 6.16 8.26 -15.85
N ALA A 104 4.84 8.20 -15.61
CA ALA A 104 3.90 7.56 -16.53
C ALA A 104 3.93 8.24 -17.92
N LYS A 105 4.01 9.56 -17.97
CA LYS A 105 4.18 10.31 -19.22
C LYS A 105 5.54 10.02 -19.88
N LYS A 106 6.63 10.10 -19.10
CA LYS A 106 8.00 9.89 -19.58
C LYS A 106 8.18 8.51 -20.22
N TYR A 107 7.54 7.48 -19.65
CA TYR A 107 7.64 6.10 -20.13
C TYR A 107 6.47 5.64 -21.01
N GLY A 108 5.66 6.59 -21.49
CA GLY A 108 4.65 6.36 -22.54
C GLY A 108 3.46 5.49 -22.13
N ILE A 109 3.15 5.43 -20.81
CA ILE A 109 2.02 4.65 -20.31
C ILE A 109 0.84 5.50 -19.84
N ALA A 110 0.94 6.82 -19.94
CA ALA A 110 -0.10 7.74 -19.46
C ALA A 110 -1.43 7.54 -20.20
N ASP A 111 -1.38 7.41 -21.54
CA ASP A 111 -2.58 7.29 -22.37
C ASP A 111 -3.17 5.89 -22.39
N THR A 112 -2.33 4.85 -22.28
CA THR A 112 -2.78 3.45 -22.25
C THR A 112 -3.27 3.02 -20.87
N GLY A 113 -2.88 3.76 -19.84
CA GLY A 113 -3.27 3.52 -18.46
C GLY A 113 -2.21 2.80 -17.63
N TYR A 114 -2.28 3.04 -16.33
CA TYR A 114 -1.39 2.48 -15.31
C TYR A 114 -2.11 2.33 -13.99
N ARG A 115 -1.56 1.52 -13.10
CA ARG A 115 -2.05 1.35 -11.73
C ARG A 115 -1.08 1.97 -10.75
N LEU A 116 -1.62 2.65 -9.74
CA LEU A 116 -0.90 3.07 -8.55
C LEU A 116 -1.37 2.21 -7.38
N ALA A 117 -0.44 1.68 -6.58
CA ALA A 117 -0.76 0.85 -5.44
C ALA A 117 0.19 1.12 -4.27
N ILE A 118 -0.34 1.07 -3.05
CA ILE A 118 0.41 1.11 -1.81
C ILE A 118 -0.03 -0.07 -0.95
N ASN A 119 0.91 -0.91 -0.56
CA ASN A 119 0.65 -2.01 0.35
C ASN A 119 0.78 -1.53 1.79
N THR A 120 -0.23 -1.80 2.61
CA THR A 120 -0.29 -1.38 4.01
C THR A 120 -0.57 -2.58 4.89
N ASN A 121 0.38 -2.92 5.77
CA ASN A 121 0.32 -4.03 6.71
C ASN A 121 0.25 -5.44 6.08
N GLU A 122 -0.11 -6.43 6.91
CA GLU A 122 0.04 -7.86 6.64
C GLU A 122 -0.80 -8.33 5.45
N ASP A 123 -2.11 -8.08 5.47
CA ASP A 123 -3.05 -8.61 4.48
C ASP A 123 -2.81 -8.06 3.07
N SER A 124 -2.19 -6.88 2.95
CA SER A 124 -1.76 -6.33 1.66
C SER A 124 -0.41 -6.85 1.18
N GLY A 125 0.29 -7.66 1.98
CA GLY A 125 1.62 -8.17 1.67
C GLY A 125 2.75 -7.16 1.79
N GLN A 126 2.61 -6.11 2.62
CA GLN A 126 3.70 -5.16 2.85
C GLN A 126 4.94 -5.89 3.42
N SER A 127 6.05 -5.81 2.71
CA SER A 127 7.30 -6.49 3.08
C SER A 127 8.43 -5.54 3.47
N VAL A 128 8.39 -4.29 3.02
CA VAL A 128 9.33 -3.22 3.39
C VAL A 128 8.57 -2.13 4.15
N PHE A 129 8.99 -1.87 5.40
CA PHE A 129 8.36 -0.91 6.30
C PHE A 129 8.94 0.49 6.11
N HIS A 130 8.71 1.01 4.93
CA HIS A 130 8.98 2.35 4.46
C HIS A 130 7.99 2.61 3.32
N LEU A 131 7.15 3.64 3.47
CA LEU A 131 6.10 3.98 2.51
C LEU A 131 6.65 3.99 1.09
N HIS A 132 5.97 3.33 0.18
CA HIS A 132 6.31 3.33 -1.23
C HIS A 132 5.07 3.16 -2.09
N LEU A 133 5.02 3.97 -3.14
CA LEU A 133 3.98 3.95 -4.16
C LEU A 133 4.49 3.15 -5.36
N HIS A 134 3.79 2.07 -5.71
CA HIS A 134 4.04 1.33 -6.94
C HIS A 134 3.40 2.05 -8.12
N LEU A 135 4.16 2.25 -9.19
CA LEU A 135 3.67 2.61 -10.53
C LEU A 135 3.80 1.39 -11.43
N LEU A 136 2.68 0.86 -11.91
CA LEU A 136 2.59 -0.39 -12.68
C LEU A 136 1.91 -0.13 -14.02
N GLY A 137 2.57 -0.46 -15.14
CA GLY A 137 2.01 -0.24 -16.47
C GLY A 137 2.79 -0.91 -17.60
N GLY A 138 2.45 -0.55 -18.83
CA GLY A 138 3.03 -1.15 -20.03
C GLY A 138 2.37 -2.47 -20.43
N MET A 139 1.34 -2.88 -19.71
CA MET A 139 0.47 -4.03 -20.04
C MET A 139 -0.86 -3.91 -19.27
N LYS A 140 -1.85 -4.74 -19.60
CA LYS A 140 -3.07 -4.85 -18.79
C LYS A 140 -2.71 -5.41 -17.41
N THR A 141 -3.08 -4.69 -16.36
CA THR A 141 -2.69 -5.03 -14.97
C THR A 141 -3.57 -6.09 -14.30
N GLY A 142 -4.57 -6.64 -15.02
CA GLY A 142 -5.48 -7.64 -14.46
C GLY A 142 -6.45 -7.12 -13.40
N PRO A 143 -7.11 -8.00 -12.64
CA PRO A 143 -8.05 -7.62 -11.59
C PRO A 143 -7.36 -6.86 -10.44
N MET A 144 -8.15 -6.18 -9.61
CA MET A 144 -7.62 -5.43 -8.45
C MET A 144 -7.08 -6.35 -7.36
N VAL A 145 -7.68 -7.51 -7.19
CA VAL A 145 -7.29 -8.55 -6.23
C VAL A 145 -7.32 -9.91 -6.89
N ASP A 146 -6.46 -10.84 -6.46
CA ASP A 146 -6.36 -12.19 -7.03
C ASP A 146 -7.48 -13.12 -6.53
N GLN A 147 -8.01 -12.85 -5.33
CA GLN A 147 -9.08 -13.65 -4.73
C GLN A 147 -10.44 -13.05 -5.05
N THR A 148 -11.38 -13.93 -5.42
CA THR A 148 -12.77 -13.52 -5.63
C THR A 148 -13.45 -13.37 -4.28
N TYR A 149 -13.84 -12.14 -3.95
CA TYR A 149 -14.72 -11.86 -2.82
C TYR A 149 -16.17 -12.08 -3.24
N THR A 150 -16.92 -12.86 -2.46
CA THR A 150 -18.37 -12.96 -2.60
C THR A 150 -19.01 -12.17 -1.47
N ASP A 151 -19.66 -11.07 -1.79
CA ASP A 151 -20.39 -10.27 -0.80
C ASP A 151 -21.53 -11.10 -0.21
N PRO A 152 -21.54 -11.38 1.11
CA PRO A 152 -22.63 -12.10 1.76
C PRO A 152 -23.92 -11.30 1.81
N ASN A 153 -23.87 -9.98 1.53
CA ASN A 153 -25.01 -9.08 1.63
C ASN A 153 -25.02 -8.05 0.48
N PRO A 154 -25.13 -8.52 -0.80
CA PRO A 154 -25.03 -7.65 -1.96
C PRO A 154 -26.15 -6.60 -1.96
N ARG A 155 -25.80 -5.36 -2.30
CA ARG A 155 -26.79 -4.29 -2.46
C ARG A 155 -27.74 -4.63 -3.61
N LYS A 156 -29.05 -4.39 -3.40
CA LYS A 156 -30.04 -4.60 -4.45
C LYS A 156 -29.67 -3.75 -5.67
N GLY A 157 -29.42 -4.39 -6.81
CA GLY A 157 -29.08 -3.74 -8.09
C GLY A 157 -27.62 -3.89 -8.54
N GLU A 158 -26.75 -4.54 -7.77
CA GLU A 158 -25.42 -4.94 -8.25
C GLU A 158 -25.55 -6.20 -9.11
N GLU A 159 -25.58 -6.03 -10.44
CA GLU A 159 -25.44 -7.14 -11.37
C GLU A 159 -23.99 -7.63 -11.36
N LYS A 160 -23.83 -8.97 -11.41
CA LYS A 160 -22.51 -9.60 -11.50
C LYS A 160 -21.86 -9.20 -12.83
N HIS A 161 -20.75 -8.50 -12.75
CA HIS A 161 -19.85 -8.26 -13.88
C HIS A 161 -18.91 -9.44 -14.09
#